data_f8ed68a46e8b4a8dc691355700c113e5
#
_entry.id   f8ed68a46e8b4a8dc691355700c113e5
#
_cell.length_a   1.000
_cell.length_b   1.000
_cell.length_c   1.000
_cell.angle_alpha   90.00
_cell.angle_beta   90.00
_cell.angle_gamma   90.00
#
_symmetry.space_group_name_H-M   'P 1'
#
loop_
_entity.id
_entity.type
_entity.pdbx_description
1 polymer ?
#
loop_
_entity_poly.entity_id
_entity_poly.type
_entity_poly.pdbx_seq_one_letter_code
_entity_poly.pdbx_strand_id
1 'polypeptide(L)'
;MGFLRLGRYNRFVPIAFLTIELRIEDAHSLKDKRQVLRSLKDKLRGKFNVSVAEIEATDLWQRATLGVVSISDSRDYLASLMSSIERHASRLANQSGAEVVDSFVDFL
;
A
#
# COMPACT_ATOMS: atom_id res chain seq x y z
N MET A 1 15.07 13.00 3.75
CA MET A 1 15.50 11.64 3.35
C MET A 1 14.61 11.22 2.21
N GLY A 2 14.88 10.20 1.51
CA GLY A 2 14.10 9.79 0.37
C GLY A 2 14.89 8.92 -0.57
N PHE A 3 16.09 8.52 -0.13
CA PHE A 3 16.97 7.67 -0.95
C PHE A 3 17.70 6.68 -0.08
N LEU A 4 17.89 5.47 -0.65
CA LEU A 4 18.80 4.47 -0.12
C LEU A 4 20.00 4.40 -1.06
N ARG A 5 21.20 4.38 -0.47
CA ARG A 5 22.40 4.14 -1.22
C ARG A 5 22.64 2.63 -1.27
N LEU A 6 22.68 2.08 -2.47
CA LEU A 6 22.75 0.63 -2.65
C LEU A 6 24.12 0.18 -3.12
N GLY A 7 24.81 -0.54 -2.25
CA GLY A 7 25.95 -1.36 -2.57
C GLY A 7 27.00 -0.68 -3.43
N ARG A 8 27.43 -1.41 -4.43
CA ARG A 8 28.48 -1.00 -5.37
C ARG A 8 28.02 0.03 -6.41
N TYR A 9 26.72 0.27 -6.49
CA TYR A 9 26.21 1.35 -7.34
C TYR A 9 26.36 2.65 -6.57
N ASN A 10 27.34 3.44 -6.90
CA ASN A 10 27.62 4.68 -6.19
C ASN A 10 26.58 5.76 -6.53
N ARG A 11 25.32 5.47 -6.23
CA ARG A 11 24.20 6.36 -6.45
C ARG A 11 23.08 6.03 -5.48
N PHE A 12 22.15 6.97 -5.34
CA PHE A 12 20.95 6.80 -4.55
C PHE A 12 19.81 6.38 -5.49
N VAL A 13 19.01 5.39 -5.05
CA VAL A 13 17.88 4.90 -5.80
C VAL A 13 16.60 5.21 -5.01
N PRO A 14 15.63 5.91 -5.61
CA PRO A 14 14.39 6.24 -4.89
C PRO A 14 13.50 5.02 -4.71
N ILE A 15 12.90 4.94 -3.54
CA ILE A 15 11.87 3.97 -3.19
C ILE A 15 10.70 4.75 -2.63
N ALA A 16 9.50 4.49 -3.13
CA ALA A 16 8.29 5.10 -2.60
C ALA A 16 7.54 4.11 -1.73
N PHE A 17 7.07 4.58 -0.58
CA PHE A 17 6.30 3.80 0.37
C PHE A 17 4.97 4.51 0.62
N LEU A 18 3.87 3.86 0.26
CA LEU A 18 2.53 4.35 0.51
C LEU A 18 1.92 3.60 1.68
N THR A 19 1.46 4.32 2.67
CA THR A 19 0.71 3.76 3.80
C THR A 19 -0.77 3.98 3.56
N ILE A 20 -1.57 2.92 3.66
CA ILE A 20 -3.03 2.98 3.51
C ILE A 20 -3.67 2.48 4.80
N GLU A 21 -4.39 3.35 5.49
CA GLU A 21 -5.15 3.01 6.68
C GLU A 21 -6.57 2.61 6.27
N LEU A 22 -7.02 1.45 6.73
CA LEU A 22 -8.30 0.87 6.34
C LEU A 22 -9.24 0.68 7.51
N ARG A 23 -10.53 0.83 7.23
CA ARG A 23 -11.61 0.35 8.08
C ARG A 23 -12.38 -0.74 7.34
N ILE A 24 -12.71 -1.82 8.06
CA ILE A 24 -13.39 -3.01 7.51
C ILE A 24 -14.60 -3.27 8.39
N GLU A 25 -15.67 -2.48 8.20
CA GLU A 25 -16.83 -2.47 9.09
C GLU A 25 -17.49 -3.83 9.26
N ASP A 26 -17.58 -4.59 8.18
CA ASP A 26 -18.30 -5.87 8.18
C ASP A 26 -17.44 -7.06 8.62
N ALA A 27 -16.20 -6.85 9.03
CA ALA A 27 -15.36 -7.91 9.54
C ALA A 27 -15.79 -8.28 10.97
N HIS A 28 -16.13 -9.55 11.18
CA HIS A 28 -16.53 -10.08 12.48
C HIS A 28 -15.57 -11.15 13.00
N SER A 29 -14.42 -11.31 12.34
CA SER A 29 -13.37 -12.26 12.72
C SER A 29 -12.07 -11.90 12.03
N LEU A 30 -10.97 -12.48 12.49
CA LEU A 30 -9.69 -12.37 11.80
C LEU A 30 -9.75 -13.01 10.41
N LYS A 31 -10.55 -14.06 10.25
CA LYS A 31 -10.75 -14.71 8.95
C LYS A 31 -11.39 -13.75 7.95
N ASP A 32 -12.44 -13.03 8.36
CA ASP A 32 -13.10 -12.04 7.51
C ASP A 32 -12.12 -10.94 7.10
N LYS A 33 -11.37 -10.41 8.06
CA LYS A 33 -10.33 -9.41 7.82
C LYS A 33 -9.30 -9.91 6.80
N ARG A 34 -8.79 -11.12 6.95
CA ARG A 34 -7.80 -11.70 6.05
C ARG A 34 -8.32 -11.85 4.64
N GLN A 35 -9.58 -12.24 4.46
CA GLN A 35 -10.20 -12.38 3.15
C GLN A 35 -10.29 -11.03 2.43
N VAL A 36 -10.72 -9.99 3.14
CA VAL A 36 -10.81 -8.64 2.60
C VAL A 36 -9.43 -8.12 2.21
N LEU A 37 -8.44 -8.27 3.09
CA LEU A 37 -7.08 -7.80 2.82
C LEU A 37 -6.44 -8.56 1.66
N ARG A 38 -6.66 -9.86 1.55
CA ARG A 38 -6.17 -10.66 0.42
C ARG A 38 -6.73 -10.14 -0.89
N SER A 39 -8.03 -9.91 -0.94
CA SER A 39 -8.69 -9.39 -2.14
C SER A 39 -8.11 -8.02 -2.55
N LEU A 40 -7.98 -7.12 -1.59
CA LEU A 40 -7.45 -5.79 -1.86
C LEU A 40 -5.98 -5.84 -2.31
N LYS A 41 -5.15 -6.64 -1.64
CA LYS A 41 -3.75 -6.81 -2.04
C LYS A 41 -3.63 -7.35 -3.46
N ASP A 42 -4.45 -8.34 -3.80
CA ASP A 42 -4.45 -8.94 -5.15
C ASP A 42 -4.87 -7.92 -6.21
N LYS A 43 -5.87 -7.10 -5.93
CA LYS A 43 -6.30 -6.04 -6.84
C LYS A 43 -5.22 -4.99 -7.06
N LEU A 44 -4.54 -4.58 -5.99
CA LEU A 44 -3.44 -3.61 -6.10
C LEU A 44 -2.27 -4.17 -6.91
N ARG A 45 -1.87 -5.42 -6.64
CA ARG A 45 -0.80 -6.07 -7.40
C ARG A 45 -1.17 -6.31 -8.85
N GLY A 46 -2.42 -6.63 -9.12
CA GLY A 46 -2.89 -6.87 -10.49
C GLY A 46 -2.97 -5.61 -11.34
N LYS A 47 -3.19 -4.46 -10.72
CA LYS A 47 -3.33 -3.19 -11.40
C LYS A 47 -2.02 -2.39 -11.47
N PHE A 48 -1.16 -2.52 -10.47
CA PHE A 48 0.05 -1.71 -10.34
C PHE A 48 1.28 -2.58 -10.11
N ASN A 49 2.43 -2.12 -10.58
CA ASN A 49 3.71 -2.80 -10.35
C ASN A 49 4.26 -2.44 -8.98
N VAL A 50 3.77 -3.10 -7.95
CA VAL A 50 4.09 -2.82 -6.55
C VAL A 50 4.17 -4.10 -5.73
N SER A 51 4.85 -4.00 -4.58
CA SER A 51 4.74 -4.97 -3.51
C SER A 51 3.79 -4.44 -2.45
N VAL A 52 2.94 -5.30 -1.91
CA VAL A 52 1.94 -4.94 -0.92
C VAL A 52 2.01 -5.89 0.26
N ALA A 53 1.96 -5.34 1.47
CA ALA A 53 1.92 -6.14 2.68
C ALA A 53 1.06 -5.47 3.74
N GLU A 54 0.46 -6.28 4.61
CA GLU A 54 -0.11 -5.76 5.85
C GLU A 54 1.03 -5.39 6.79
N ILE A 55 1.00 -4.17 7.33
CA ILE A 55 1.97 -3.69 8.30
C ILE A 55 1.26 -3.43 9.62
N GLU A 56 2.00 -3.57 10.72
CA GLU A 56 1.42 -3.44 12.06
C GLU A 56 0.19 -4.33 12.24
N ALA A 57 0.32 -5.61 11.89
CA ALA A 57 -0.77 -6.57 12.03
C ALA A 57 -1.29 -6.58 13.47
N THR A 58 -2.59 -6.34 13.62
CA THR A 58 -3.25 -6.28 14.92
C THR A 58 -4.40 -7.30 14.98
N ASP A 59 -4.87 -7.58 16.18
CA ASP A 59 -6.05 -8.43 16.39
C ASP A 59 -7.37 -7.69 16.23
N LEU A 60 -7.33 -6.41 15.88
CA LEU A 60 -8.53 -5.63 15.58
C LEU A 60 -9.11 -6.08 14.25
N TRP A 61 -10.35 -6.54 14.26
CA TRP A 61 -10.97 -7.11 13.05
C TRP A 61 -11.32 -6.04 12.01
N GLN A 62 -11.59 -4.82 12.47
CA GLN A 62 -12.16 -3.75 11.66
C GLN A 62 -11.15 -2.66 11.29
N ARG A 63 -9.87 -2.90 11.55
CA ARG A 63 -8.80 -1.97 11.22
C ARG A 63 -7.63 -2.71 10.63
N ALA A 64 -7.01 -2.11 9.63
CA ALA A 64 -5.78 -2.65 9.03
C ALA A 64 -4.97 -1.53 8.41
N THR A 65 -3.67 -1.76 8.31
CA THR A 65 -2.75 -0.87 7.62
C THR A 65 -2.04 -1.67 6.54
N LEU A 66 -2.07 -1.18 5.29
CA LEU A 66 -1.30 -1.77 4.20
C LEU A 66 -0.14 -0.85 3.86
N GLY A 67 1.00 -1.47 3.59
CA GLY A 67 2.15 -0.82 3.00
C GLY A 67 2.27 -1.21 1.54
N VAL A 68 2.52 -0.24 0.67
CA VAL A 68 2.69 -0.42 -0.77
C VAL A 68 4.01 0.19 -1.18
N VAL A 69 4.87 -0.58 -1.82
CA VAL A 69 6.25 -0.17 -2.14
C VAL A 69 6.53 -0.35 -3.62
N SER A 70 7.24 0.60 -4.20
CA SER A 70 7.80 0.49 -5.53
C SER A 70 9.16 1.17 -5.60
N ILE A 71 9.99 0.70 -6.51
CA ILE A 71 11.34 1.19 -6.75
C ILE A 71 11.49 1.58 -8.22
N SER A 72 12.22 2.66 -8.51
CA SER A 72 12.51 3.09 -9.87
C SER A 72 13.70 4.04 -9.84
N ASP A 73 14.40 4.16 -10.98
CA ASP A 73 15.39 5.22 -11.16
C ASP A 73 14.75 6.60 -11.23
N SER A 74 13.47 6.68 -11.55
CA SER A 74 12.75 7.94 -11.71
C SER A 74 11.87 8.22 -10.50
N ARG A 75 12.24 9.25 -9.74
CA ARG A 75 11.42 9.72 -8.62
C ARG A 75 10.09 10.29 -9.12
N ASP A 76 10.09 10.97 -10.26
CA ASP A 76 8.86 11.51 -10.86
C ASP A 76 7.89 10.40 -11.24
N TYR A 77 8.41 9.31 -11.81
CA TYR A 77 7.58 8.14 -12.09
C TYR A 77 6.95 7.58 -10.82
N LEU A 78 7.75 7.43 -9.75
CA LEU A 78 7.25 6.91 -8.48
C LEU A 78 6.18 7.83 -7.87
N ALA A 79 6.39 9.14 -7.93
CA ALA A 79 5.40 10.10 -7.44
C ALA A 79 4.07 9.96 -8.18
N SER A 80 4.12 9.84 -9.50
CA SER A 80 2.93 9.64 -10.33
C SER A 80 2.25 8.31 -10.04
N LEU A 81 3.04 7.25 -9.88
CA LEU A 81 2.53 5.92 -9.55
C LEU A 81 1.77 5.93 -8.22
N MET A 82 2.38 6.49 -7.17
CA MET A 82 1.77 6.54 -5.85
C MET A 82 0.52 7.41 -5.83
N SER A 83 0.52 8.54 -6.55
CA SER A 83 -0.68 9.36 -6.72
C SER A 83 -1.81 8.60 -7.40
N SER A 84 -1.48 7.83 -8.43
CA SER A 84 -2.46 7.00 -9.13
C SER A 84 -3.05 5.94 -8.20
N ILE A 85 -2.22 5.29 -7.40
CA ILE A 85 -2.68 4.31 -6.42
C ILE A 85 -3.61 4.97 -5.39
N GLU A 86 -3.24 6.13 -4.86
CA GLU A 86 -4.09 6.84 -3.90
C GLU A 86 -5.46 7.17 -4.49
N ARG A 87 -5.49 7.65 -5.76
CA ARG A 87 -6.76 7.97 -6.44
C ARG A 87 -7.67 6.76 -6.62
N HIS A 88 -7.08 5.58 -6.82
CA HIS A 88 -7.85 4.35 -7.06
C HIS A 88 -8.11 3.54 -5.80
N ALA A 89 -7.34 3.80 -4.72
CA ALA A 89 -7.37 2.98 -3.52
C ALA A 89 -8.75 2.91 -2.88
N SER A 90 -9.47 4.02 -2.79
CA SER A 90 -10.81 4.05 -2.19
C SER A 90 -11.78 3.14 -2.94
N ARG A 91 -11.77 3.19 -4.26
CA ARG A 91 -12.63 2.33 -5.09
C ARG A 91 -12.24 0.86 -4.96
N LEU A 92 -10.95 0.57 -5.02
CA LEU A 92 -10.45 -0.81 -4.90
C LEU A 92 -10.76 -1.38 -3.51
N ALA A 93 -10.60 -0.57 -2.47
CA ALA A 93 -10.95 -0.96 -1.10
C ALA A 93 -12.44 -1.26 -0.98
N ASN A 94 -13.30 -0.38 -1.52
CA ASN A 94 -14.75 -0.58 -1.48
C ASN A 94 -15.17 -1.86 -2.21
N GLN A 95 -14.52 -2.19 -3.31
CA GLN A 95 -14.78 -3.45 -4.02
C GLN A 95 -14.37 -4.67 -3.20
N SER A 96 -13.49 -4.51 -2.22
CA SER A 96 -12.98 -5.59 -1.37
C SER A 96 -13.66 -5.62 0.00
N GLY A 97 -14.59 -4.70 0.28
CA GLY A 97 -15.27 -4.64 1.58
C GLY A 97 -14.54 -3.80 2.62
N ALA A 98 -13.70 -2.87 2.19
CA ALA A 98 -12.95 -1.97 3.06
C ALA A 98 -13.18 -0.50 2.67
N GLU A 99 -12.74 0.39 3.53
CA GLU A 99 -12.78 1.84 3.30
C GLU A 99 -11.43 2.43 3.65
N VAL A 100 -10.87 3.24 2.76
CA VAL A 100 -9.65 3.99 3.04
C VAL A 100 -10.01 5.18 3.93
N VAL A 101 -9.44 5.23 5.12
CA VAL A 101 -9.66 6.32 6.07
C VAL A 101 -8.51 7.32 6.07
N ASP A 102 -7.34 6.91 5.62
CA ASP A 102 -6.17 7.78 5.47
C ASP A 102 -5.14 7.14 4.56
N SER A 103 -4.32 7.95 3.90
CA SER A 103 -3.19 7.47 3.11
C SER A 103 -2.12 8.55 3.02
N PHE A 104 -0.85 8.13 2.98
CA PHE A 104 0.26 9.06 2.82
C PHE A 104 1.47 8.37 2.20
N VAL A 105 2.29 9.16 1.51
CA VAL A 105 3.45 8.67 0.76
C VAL A 105 4.74 9.19 1.37
N ASP A 106 5.71 8.30 1.52
CA ASP A 106 7.08 8.64 1.91
C ASP A 106 8.04 8.17 0.83
N PHE A 107 9.09 8.93 0.61
CA PHE A 107 10.22 8.51 -0.22
C PHE A 107 11.39 8.13 0.69
N LEU A 108 11.86 6.93 0.51
CA LEU A 108 12.93 6.35 1.35
C LEU A 108 14.27 6.39 0.63
#